data_6da91929e912f689db66a919703b5e29
#
_entry.id   6da91929e912f689db66a919703b5e29
#
_cell.length_a   1.000
_cell.length_b   1.000
_cell.length_c   1.000
_cell.angle_alpha   90.00
_cell.angle_beta   90.00
_cell.angle_gamma   90.00
#
_symmetry.space_group_name_H-M   'P 1'
#
loop_
_entity.id
_entity.type
_entity.pdbx_description
1 polymer ?
#
loop_
_entity_poly.entity_id
_entity_poly.type
_entity_poly.pdbx_seq_one_letter_code
_entity_poly.pdbx_strand_id
1 'polypeptide(L)'
;MRSKHATALIASLFLVLVPASVCSTKWYVNGVTGRDANDCKSLTSACKTLGHTLSLASSGDSIMVAAATYKENLTVAIDVSIIGSGAAKTIVDGGGVNRVFVISSGANVNLSKLTVRNGYALSGAGIGNSGTLTIKNSVVTANTAHEDCESQTCGNDGGGIQNAGTLTLNNSSVKGNTVSMTGSCPNHCYSVGAGIWNIGTLVINRSTVIGNSASVSCPRTGHCYSDGGGIHNAGDVGTATISGSTISGNKSRYGGGIVNGGTLTLTNSTVSTNSGSGISNTGVSLLINNSTISGNNTDFSMGGGIDLVSGTVALQNSIVANNVANNIPANCNGTVTSTGYNLSSDDTCSFNGPGDLNNTDPQLGPLHNNGGPTQTMALPSGSPAIDAGNPNGCTDSLGNLLKTDQRGKPRPDPEDSGGCDMGAYERQSE
;
A
#
# COMPACT_ATOMS: atom_id res chain seq x y z
N MET A 1 -55.30 -55.67 30.68
CA MET A 1 -55.28 -54.43 29.91
C MET A 1 -53.86 -54.11 29.56
N ARG A 2 -53.44 -54.25 28.31
CA ARG A 2 -52.10 -53.92 27.84
C ARG A 2 -52.19 -52.66 26.96
N SER A 3 -51.61 -51.55 27.43
CA SER A 3 -51.50 -50.32 26.72
C SER A 3 -50.41 -50.44 25.66
N LYS A 4 -50.78 -50.19 24.38
CA LYS A 4 -49.82 -50.07 23.26
C LYS A 4 -49.42 -48.55 23.11
N HIS A 5 -48.19 -48.23 23.39
CA HIS A 5 -47.65 -46.94 23.04
C HIS A 5 -47.19 -46.96 21.58
N ALA A 6 -47.78 -46.13 20.77
CA ALA A 6 -47.33 -45.86 19.39
C ALA A 6 -46.29 -44.76 19.42
N THR A 7 -45.07 -45.05 19.00
CA THR A 7 -43.98 -44.11 18.84
C THR A 7 -44.06 -43.54 17.41
N ALA A 8 -44.40 -42.24 17.29
CA ALA A 8 -44.37 -41.55 16.02
C ALA A 8 -42.93 -41.12 15.69
N LEU A 9 -42.38 -41.64 14.61
CA LEU A 9 -41.09 -41.18 14.04
C LEU A 9 -41.31 -39.93 13.21
N ILE A 10 -40.80 -38.76 13.69
CA ILE A 10 -40.77 -37.53 12.90
C ILE A 10 -39.48 -37.57 12.05
N ALA A 11 -39.61 -37.79 10.77
CA ALA A 11 -38.49 -37.69 9.82
C ALA A 11 -38.29 -36.18 9.46
N SER A 12 -37.24 -35.58 9.99
CA SER A 12 -36.83 -34.22 9.62
C SER A 12 -36.15 -34.27 8.26
N LEU A 13 -36.80 -33.73 7.24
CA LEU A 13 -36.24 -33.55 5.91
C LEU A 13 -35.28 -32.36 5.93
N PHE A 14 -33.98 -32.61 6.00
CA PHE A 14 -32.94 -31.56 5.78
C PHE A 14 -32.87 -31.25 4.31
N LEU A 15 -33.43 -30.10 3.92
CA LEU A 15 -33.25 -29.54 2.58
C LEU A 15 -31.82 -28.97 2.47
N VAL A 16 -30.91 -29.76 1.87
CA VAL A 16 -29.57 -29.28 1.53
C VAL A 16 -29.70 -28.30 0.36
N LEU A 17 -29.71 -27.00 0.61
CA LEU A 17 -29.54 -26.00 -0.42
C LEU A 17 -28.12 -26.12 -0.99
N VAL A 18 -27.98 -26.81 -2.11
CA VAL A 18 -26.75 -26.75 -2.92
C VAL A 18 -26.72 -25.34 -3.55
N PRO A 19 -25.69 -24.53 -3.28
CA PRO A 19 -25.59 -23.25 -3.93
C PRO A 19 -25.51 -23.48 -5.45
N ALA A 20 -26.42 -22.88 -6.20
CA ALA A 20 -26.38 -22.91 -7.65
C ALA A 20 -25.03 -22.33 -8.10
N SER A 21 -24.27 -23.09 -8.89
CA SER A 21 -23.06 -22.60 -9.52
C SER A 21 -23.44 -21.42 -10.41
N VAL A 22 -23.20 -20.19 -9.95
CA VAL A 22 -23.40 -19.00 -10.77
C VAL A 22 -22.37 -19.07 -11.88
N CYS A 23 -22.83 -19.32 -13.12
CA CYS A 23 -21.97 -19.32 -14.29
C CYS A 23 -21.50 -17.87 -14.55
N SER A 24 -20.23 -17.57 -14.28
CA SER A 24 -19.65 -16.26 -14.53
C SER A 24 -19.71 -15.91 -16.02
N THR A 25 -20.34 -14.81 -16.34
CA THR A 25 -20.42 -14.28 -17.71
C THR A 25 -19.20 -13.43 -18.03
N LYS A 26 -18.70 -13.53 -19.27
CA LYS A 26 -17.69 -12.61 -19.80
C LYS A 26 -18.35 -11.54 -20.66
N TRP A 27 -18.06 -10.30 -20.32
CA TRP A 27 -18.47 -9.12 -21.03
C TRP A 27 -17.28 -8.48 -21.74
N TYR A 28 -17.50 -7.79 -22.84
CA TYR A 28 -16.44 -7.19 -23.64
C TYR A 28 -16.67 -5.72 -23.85
N VAL A 29 -15.65 -4.91 -23.59
CA VAL A 29 -15.65 -3.45 -23.77
C VAL A 29 -14.54 -3.06 -24.72
N ASN A 30 -14.85 -2.24 -25.72
CA ASN A 30 -13.89 -1.66 -26.65
C ASN A 30 -14.23 -0.19 -26.90
N GLY A 31 -13.47 0.72 -26.29
CA GLY A 31 -13.69 2.17 -26.40
C GLY A 31 -13.50 2.76 -27.80
N VAL A 32 -12.88 2.01 -28.72
CA VAL A 32 -12.62 2.46 -30.11
C VAL A 32 -13.72 1.99 -31.07
N THR A 33 -14.01 0.71 -31.06
CA THR A 33 -14.93 0.10 -32.06
C THR A 33 -16.26 -0.36 -31.47
N GLY A 34 -16.36 -0.42 -30.13
CA GLY A 34 -17.58 -0.86 -29.43
C GLY A 34 -18.75 0.12 -29.56
N ARG A 35 -19.94 -0.39 -29.28
CA ARG A 35 -21.21 0.37 -29.24
C ARG A 35 -22.05 -0.12 -28.08
N ASP A 36 -22.62 0.77 -27.29
CA ASP A 36 -23.45 0.38 -26.14
C ASP A 36 -24.82 -0.19 -26.54
N ALA A 37 -25.15 -0.16 -27.83
CA ALA A 37 -26.29 -0.87 -28.38
C ALA A 37 -26.01 -2.37 -28.69
N ASN A 38 -24.78 -2.83 -28.50
CA ASN A 38 -24.41 -4.24 -28.69
C ASN A 38 -24.78 -5.08 -27.45
N ASP A 39 -24.73 -6.40 -27.59
CA ASP A 39 -24.95 -7.35 -26.48
C ASP A 39 -23.75 -7.53 -25.54
N CYS A 40 -22.59 -6.98 -25.86
CA CYS A 40 -21.32 -7.05 -25.14
C CYS A 40 -20.78 -8.48 -24.89
N LYS A 41 -21.29 -9.49 -25.59
CA LYS A 41 -20.97 -10.91 -25.33
C LYS A 41 -19.76 -11.44 -26.09
N SER A 42 -19.21 -10.69 -27.04
CA SER A 42 -18.03 -11.07 -27.83
C SER A 42 -17.13 -9.87 -28.15
N LEU A 43 -15.91 -10.16 -28.63
CA LEU A 43 -15.00 -9.11 -29.09
C LEU A 43 -15.56 -8.30 -30.26
N THR A 44 -16.37 -8.91 -31.12
CA THR A 44 -16.97 -8.27 -32.30
C THR A 44 -18.26 -7.52 -31.97
N SER A 45 -18.93 -7.88 -30.88
CA SER A 45 -20.12 -7.19 -30.35
C SER A 45 -19.85 -6.47 -29.03
N ALA A 46 -18.62 -6.00 -28.82
CA ALA A 46 -18.21 -5.30 -27.60
C ALA A 46 -19.02 -4.01 -27.40
N CYS A 47 -19.30 -3.69 -26.15
CA CYS A 47 -19.83 -2.40 -25.75
C CYS A 47 -18.75 -1.32 -25.80
N LYS A 48 -19.16 -0.05 -25.80
CA LYS A 48 -18.24 1.08 -25.88
C LYS A 48 -17.73 1.51 -24.51
N THR A 49 -18.58 1.47 -23.50
CA THR A 49 -18.32 2.02 -22.17
C THR A 49 -18.31 0.96 -21.08
N LEU A 50 -17.49 1.18 -20.06
CA LEU A 50 -17.47 0.36 -18.84
C LEU A 50 -18.76 0.52 -18.05
N GLY A 51 -19.27 1.75 -17.93
CA GLY A 51 -20.48 2.04 -17.18
C GLY A 51 -21.69 1.31 -17.72
N HIS A 52 -21.90 1.30 -19.05
CA HIS A 52 -22.96 0.53 -19.67
C HIS A 52 -22.79 -0.98 -19.41
N THR A 53 -21.57 -1.50 -19.57
CA THR A 53 -21.30 -2.93 -19.35
C THR A 53 -21.52 -3.33 -17.89
N LEU A 54 -21.11 -2.49 -16.93
CA LEU A 54 -21.39 -2.70 -15.51
C LEU A 54 -22.88 -2.77 -15.20
N SER A 55 -23.73 -2.01 -15.91
CA SER A 55 -25.17 -2.04 -15.70
C SER A 55 -25.83 -3.34 -16.19
N LEU A 56 -25.16 -4.09 -17.07
CA LEU A 56 -25.62 -5.38 -17.60
C LEU A 56 -25.04 -6.57 -16.82
N ALA A 57 -23.91 -6.36 -16.12
CA ALA A 57 -23.22 -7.43 -15.42
C ALA A 57 -23.93 -7.82 -14.13
N SER A 58 -23.75 -9.08 -13.76
CA SER A 58 -24.21 -9.66 -12.49
C SER A 58 -23.02 -9.99 -11.60
N SER A 59 -23.28 -10.21 -10.30
CA SER A 59 -22.25 -10.58 -9.34
C SER A 59 -21.53 -11.86 -9.77
N GLY A 60 -20.19 -11.82 -9.75
CA GLY A 60 -19.32 -12.91 -10.20
C GLY A 60 -18.85 -12.80 -11.66
N ASP A 61 -19.36 -11.85 -12.43
CA ASP A 61 -19.00 -11.67 -13.84
C ASP A 61 -17.60 -11.05 -14.03
N SER A 62 -17.11 -11.16 -15.27
CA SER A 62 -15.83 -10.57 -15.69
C SER A 62 -16.01 -9.64 -16.90
N ILE A 63 -15.41 -8.46 -16.85
CA ILE A 63 -15.41 -7.48 -17.93
C ILE A 63 -14.02 -7.39 -18.53
N MET A 64 -13.91 -7.79 -19.80
CA MET A 64 -12.67 -7.75 -20.58
C MET A 64 -12.59 -6.41 -21.32
N VAL A 65 -11.59 -5.60 -20.97
CA VAL A 65 -11.48 -4.21 -21.44
C VAL A 65 -10.33 -4.08 -22.44
N ALA A 66 -10.65 -3.70 -23.66
CA ALA A 66 -9.67 -3.48 -24.72
C ALA A 66 -8.78 -2.25 -24.43
N ALA A 67 -7.68 -2.16 -25.18
CA ALA A 67 -6.77 -1.02 -25.13
C ALA A 67 -7.46 0.26 -25.62
N ALA A 68 -7.71 1.20 -24.71
CA ALA A 68 -8.25 2.54 -24.98
C ALA A 68 -8.16 3.41 -23.72
N THR A 69 -8.47 4.69 -23.86
CA THR A 69 -8.77 5.58 -22.73
C THR A 69 -10.28 5.72 -22.58
N TYR A 70 -10.79 5.34 -21.43
CA TYR A 70 -12.19 5.39 -21.02
C TYR A 70 -12.37 6.57 -20.07
N LYS A 71 -13.05 7.63 -20.52
CA LYS A 71 -13.33 8.80 -19.67
C LYS A 71 -14.63 8.54 -18.92
N GLU A 72 -14.50 7.98 -17.72
CA GLU A 72 -15.64 7.52 -16.94
C GLU A 72 -15.40 7.66 -15.43
N ASN A 73 -16.49 7.90 -14.70
CA ASN A 73 -16.57 7.90 -13.24
C ASN A 73 -17.56 6.79 -12.86
N LEU A 74 -17.08 5.75 -12.20
CA LEU A 74 -17.76 4.47 -12.08
C LEU A 74 -18.07 4.12 -10.62
N THR A 75 -19.32 3.71 -10.35
CA THR A 75 -19.69 3.07 -9.09
C THR A 75 -19.87 1.57 -9.31
N VAL A 76 -19.18 0.75 -8.51
CA VAL A 76 -19.22 -0.71 -8.58
C VAL A 76 -19.82 -1.24 -7.29
N ALA A 77 -21.02 -1.79 -7.38
CA ALA A 77 -21.79 -2.29 -6.24
C ALA A 77 -22.04 -3.81 -6.29
N ILE A 78 -21.35 -4.51 -7.20
CA ILE A 78 -21.45 -5.96 -7.41
C ILE A 78 -20.05 -6.59 -7.38
N ASP A 79 -20.00 -7.89 -7.18
CA ASP A 79 -18.74 -8.64 -7.32
C ASP A 79 -18.39 -8.74 -8.80
N VAL A 80 -17.24 -8.21 -9.18
CA VAL A 80 -16.86 -8.19 -10.60
C VAL A 80 -15.35 -8.12 -10.78
N SER A 81 -14.86 -8.73 -11.86
CA SER A 81 -13.48 -8.60 -12.29
C SER A 81 -13.38 -7.71 -13.53
N ILE A 82 -12.70 -6.58 -13.47
CA ILE A 82 -12.43 -5.67 -14.59
C ILE A 82 -11.00 -5.87 -15.04
N ILE A 83 -10.81 -6.40 -16.23
CA ILE A 83 -9.52 -6.88 -16.73
C ILE A 83 -9.11 -6.12 -17.99
N GLY A 84 -8.16 -5.23 -17.86
CA GLY A 84 -7.59 -4.47 -18.97
C GLY A 84 -6.60 -5.27 -19.81
N SER A 85 -6.17 -4.69 -20.92
CA SER A 85 -5.17 -5.24 -21.86
C SER A 85 -3.72 -4.94 -21.45
N GLY A 86 -3.51 -4.25 -20.36
CA GLY A 86 -2.21 -3.82 -19.80
C GLY A 86 -2.31 -2.42 -19.22
N ALA A 87 -1.59 -2.15 -18.13
CA ALA A 87 -1.64 -0.87 -17.45
C ALA A 87 -1.26 0.33 -18.36
N ALA A 88 -0.35 0.12 -19.31
CA ALA A 88 0.02 1.16 -20.27
C ALA A 88 -1.00 1.32 -21.43
N LYS A 89 -1.95 0.42 -21.56
CA LYS A 89 -2.85 0.33 -22.73
C LYS A 89 -4.32 0.60 -22.41
N THR A 90 -4.79 0.14 -21.26
CA THR A 90 -6.16 0.35 -20.79
C THR A 90 -6.14 1.39 -19.68
N ILE A 91 -6.77 2.53 -19.92
CA ILE A 91 -6.76 3.67 -19.02
C ILE A 91 -8.19 4.04 -18.69
N VAL A 92 -8.54 4.07 -17.41
CA VAL A 92 -9.80 4.66 -16.91
C VAL A 92 -9.45 6.04 -16.35
N ASP A 93 -10.00 7.06 -16.98
CA ASP A 93 -9.65 8.48 -16.80
C ASP A 93 -10.84 9.24 -16.25
N GLY A 94 -10.72 9.78 -15.04
CA GLY A 94 -11.80 10.53 -14.37
C GLY A 94 -12.10 11.90 -14.96
N GLY A 95 -11.28 12.37 -15.91
CA GLY A 95 -11.48 13.65 -16.58
C GLY A 95 -11.27 14.86 -15.68
N GLY A 96 -10.75 14.72 -14.46
CA GLY A 96 -10.56 15.81 -13.50
C GLY A 96 -11.85 16.35 -12.88
N VAL A 97 -12.93 15.58 -12.85
CA VAL A 97 -14.24 16.07 -12.39
C VAL A 97 -14.83 15.31 -11.20
N ASN A 98 -14.49 14.03 -11.02
CA ASN A 98 -14.97 13.20 -9.90
C ASN A 98 -14.01 12.04 -9.65
N ARG A 99 -14.31 11.20 -8.61
CA ARG A 99 -13.62 9.92 -8.40
C ARG A 99 -13.70 9.06 -9.65
N VAL A 100 -12.61 8.33 -9.95
CA VAL A 100 -12.64 7.38 -11.09
C VAL A 100 -13.45 6.15 -10.72
N PHE A 101 -13.21 5.57 -9.54
CA PHE A 101 -13.97 4.44 -9.02
C PHE A 101 -14.52 4.71 -7.62
N VAL A 102 -15.74 4.26 -7.39
CA VAL A 102 -16.33 4.07 -6.07
C VAL A 102 -16.68 2.59 -5.92
N ILE A 103 -16.06 1.91 -4.95
CA ILE A 103 -16.38 0.51 -4.63
C ILE A 103 -17.29 0.51 -3.42
N SER A 104 -18.51 0.04 -3.62
CA SER A 104 -19.54 0.02 -2.57
C SER A 104 -19.26 -1.03 -1.51
N SER A 105 -19.76 -0.79 -0.31
CA SER A 105 -19.73 -1.78 0.77
C SER A 105 -20.41 -3.09 0.32
N GLY A 106 -19.78 -4.21 0.67
CA GLY A 106 -20.23 -5.55 0.29
C GLY A 106 -19.78 -6.01 -1.10
N ALA A 107 -19.35 -5.12 -2.00
CA ALA A 107 -18.83 -5.52 -3.30
C ALA A 107 -17.40 -6.09 -3.19
N ASN A 108 -17.11 -7.16 -3.94
CA ASN A 108 -15.78 -7.73 -4.11
C ASN A 108 -15.29 -7.51 -5.54
N VAL A 109 -14.34 -6.59 -5.70
CA VAL A 109 -13.92 -6.08 -7.01
C VAL A 109 -12.45 -6.39 -7.27
N ASN A 110 -12.17 -6.91 -8.46
CA ASN A 110 -10.80 -7.09 -8.96
C ASN A 110 -10.54 -6.14 -10.13
N LEU A 111 -9.61 -5.21 -9.97
CA LEU A 111 -9.09 -4.36 -11.03
C LEU A 111 -7.73 -4.88 -11.47
N SER A 112 -7.57 -5.25 -12.73
CA SER A 112 -6.28 -5.76 -13.19
C SER A 112 -5.87 -5.25 -14.55
N LYS A 113 -4.56 -5.05 -14.74
CA LYS A 113 -3.93 -4.67 -16.01
C LYS A 113 -4.50 -3.36 -16.59
N LEU A 114 -4.73 -2.36 -15.76
CA LEU A 114 -5.24 -1.05 -16.17
C LEU A 114 -4.61 0.09 -15.37
N THR A 115 -4.79 1.31 -15.85
CA THR A 115 -4.44 2.54 -15.15
C THR A 115 -5.70 3.30 -14.74
N VAL A 116 -5.72 3.77 -13.48
CA VAL A 116 -6.72 4.67 -12.91
C VAL A 116 -6.09 6.04 -12.76
N ARG A 117 -6.61 7.07 -13.44
CA ARG A 117 -6.00 8.40 -13.39
C ARG A 117 -7.00 9.55 -13.52
N ASN A 118 -6.47 10.77 -13.25
CA ASN A 118 -7.20 12.02 -13.41
C ASN A 118 -8.54 12.06 -12.65
N GLY A 119 -8.62 11.40 -11.51
CA GLY A 119 -9.70 11.60 -10.56
C GLY A 119 -9.52 12.92 -9.82
N TYR A 120 -10.65 13.58 -9.48
CA TYR A 120 -10.67 14.81 -8.69
C TYR A 120 -11.83 14.76 -7.70
N ALA A 121 -11.54 14.86 -6.39
CA ALA A 121 -12.56 14.77 -5.34
C ALA A 121 -12.01 15.35 -4.02
N LEU A 122 -12.84 15.45 -2.99
CA LEU A 122 -12.38 15.76 -1.63
C LEU A 122 -11.57 14.60 -1.03
N SER A 123 -11.96 13.36 -1.31
CA SER A 123 -11.36 12.15 -0.77
C SER A 123 -11.40 11.03 -1.79
N GLY A 124 -10.38 10.13 -1.79
CA GLY A 124 -10.37 8.95 -2.65
C GLY A 124 -10.50 9.31 -4.14
N ALA A 125 -9.75 10.32 -4.60
CA ALA A 125 -9.94 10.87 -5.94
C ALA A 125 -9.75 9.84 -7.06
N GLY A 126 -8.76 8.96 -6.96
CA GLY A 126 -8.65 7.81 -7.85
C GLY A 126 -9.69 6.76 -7.52
N ILE A 127 -9.70 6.26 -6.28
CA ILE A 127 -10.59 5.17 -5.85
C ILE A 127 -11.06 5.42 -4.41
N GLY A 128 -12.38 5.45 -4.20
CA GLY A 128 -13.00 5.32 -2.89
C GLY A 128 -13.43 3.88 -2.66
N ASN A 129 -12.82 3.18 -1.70
CA ASN A 129 -13.12 1.78 -1.40
C ASN A 129 -13.79 1.59 -0.03
N SER A 130 -15.03 1.11 -0.04
CA SER A 130 -15.75 0.66 1.15
C SER A 130 -16.02 -0.85 1.15
N GLY A 131 -15.68 -1.55 0.07
CA GLY A 131 -15.84 -2.99 -0.11
C GLY A 131 -14.53 -3.76 0.02
N THR A 132 -14.41 -4.85 -0.72
CA THR A 132 -13.17 -5.62 -0.89
C THR A 132 -12.62 -5.35 -2.30
N LEU A 133 -11.44 -4.74 -2.36
CA LEU A 133 -10.79 -4.36 -3.62
C LEU A 133 -9.42 -5.02 -3.75
N THR A 134 -9.23 -5.75 -4.85
CA THR A 134 -7.90 -6.23 -5.27
C THR A 134 -7.46 -5.49 -6.53
N ILE A 135 -6.26 -4.91 -6.49
CA ILE A 135 -5.62 -4.25 -7.64
C ILE A 135 -4.38 -5.05 -8.02
N LYS A 136 -4.33 -5.54 -9.27
CA LYS A 136 -3.24 -6.40 -9.74
C LYS A 136 -2.64 -5.91 -11.05
N ASN A 137 -1.30 -5.84 -11.14
CA ASN A 137 -0.58 -5.42 -12.34
C ASN A 137 -1.10 -4.08 -12.91
N SER A 138 -1.43 -3.14 -12.06
CA SER A 138 -2.16 -1.91 -12.38
C SER A 138 -1.47 -0.67 -11.79
N VAL A 139 -1.88 0.49 -12.27
CA VAL A 139 -1.33 1.77 -11.82
C VAL A 139 -2.46 2.70 -11.38
N VAL A 140 -2.33 3.31 -10.21
CA VAL A 140 -3.19 4.42 -9.74
C VAL A 140 -2.33 5.67 -9.71
N THR A 141 -2.61 6.65 -10.57
CA THR A 141 -1.68 7.78 -10.77
C THR A 141 -2.39 9.08 -11.13
N ALA A 142 -1.75 10.22 -10.82
CA ALA A 142 -2.21 11.54 -11.19
C ALA A 142 -3.69 11.80 -10.77
N ASN A 143 -4.08 11.33 -9.59
CA ASN A 143 -5.36 11.65 -8.99
C ASN A 143 -5.14 12.71 -7.90
N THR A 144 -6.09 13.62 -7.76
CA THR A 144 -5.97 14.77 -6.86
C THR A 144 -7.17 14.85 -5.93
N ALA A 145 -6.95 14.66 -4.64
CA ALA A 145 -7.90 15.08 -3.63
C ALA A 145 -7.59 16.53 -3.25
N HIS A 146 -8.57 17.41 -3.43
CA HIS A 146 -8.37 18.84 -3.20
C HIS A 146 -9.57 19.45 -2.49
N GLU A 147 -9.27 20.38 -1.58
CA GLU A 147 -10.26 21.19 -0.88
C GLU A 147 -9.82 22.66 -0.81
N ASP A 148 -10.70 23.55 -1.25
CA ASP A 148 -10.61 24.97 -0.97
C ASP A 148 -11.36 25.24 0.33
N CYS A 149 -10.60 25.42 1.42
CA CYS A 149 -11.17 25.55 2.75
C CYS A 149 -11.68 26.97 3.00
N GLU A 150 -12.97 27.11 3.17
CA GLU A 150 -13.64 28.34 3.60
C GLU A 150 -14.20 28.25 5.02
N SER A 151 -13.96 27.12 5.72
CA SER A 151 -14.48 26.86 7.07
C SER A 151 -13.36 26.81 8.11
N GLN A 152 -13.75 26.70 9.39
CA GLN A 152 -12.79 26.65 10.50
C GLN A 152 -12.00 25.33 10.57
N THR A 153 -12.56 24.28 10.03
CA THR A 153 -11.92 22.94 10.01
C THR A 153 -12.20 22.28 8.69
N CYS A 154 -11.15 21.85 8.01
CA CYS A 154 -11.23 21.15 6.74
C CYS A 154 -10.28 19.95 6.72
N GLY A 155 -10.61 18.95 5.90
CA GLY A 155 -9.78 17.78 5.78
C GLY A 155 -10.02 17.03 4.48
N ASN A 156 -8.93 16.62 3.86
CA ASN A 156 -8.96 15.78 2.67
C ASN A 156 -7.96 14.64 2.76
N ASP A 157 -8.27 13.54 2.07
CA ASP A 157 -7.50 12.32 2.17
C ASP A 157 -7.52 11.47 0.88
N GLY A 158 -6.57 10.52 0.80
CA GLY A 158 -6.58 9.51 -0.23
C GLY A 158 -6.54 10.06 -1.65
N GLY A 159 -5.53 10.83 -2.03
CA GLY A 159 -5.41 11.33 -3.41
C GLY A 159 -5.50 10.21 -4.44
N GLY A 160 -4.72 9.14 -4.26
CA GLY A 160 -4.85 7.91 -5.05
C GLY A 160 -6.00 7.04 -4.61
N ILE A 161 -5.99 6.60 -3.35
CA ILE A 161 -6.95 5.63 -2.81
C ILE A 161 -7.36 6.01 -1.38
N GLN A 162 -8.65 6.07 -1.12
CA GLN A 162 -9.23 6.05 0.20
C GLN A 162 -9.75 4.64 0.47
N ASN A 163 -9.29 4.00 1.55
CA ASN A 163 -9.70 2.65 1.92
C ASN A 163 -10.37 2.60 3.30
N ALA A 164 -11.67 2.36 3.31
CA ALA A 164 -12.45 2.07 4.51
C ALA A 164 -12.86 0.58 4.61
N GLY A 165 -12.59 -0.20 3.57
CA GLY A 165 -12.84 -1.65 3.50
C GLY A 165 -11.55 -2.47 3.52
N THR A 166 -11.45 -3.45 2.64
CA THR A 166 -10.24 -4.26 2.42
C THR A 166 -9.61 -3.93 1.08
N LEU A 167 -8.34 -3.54 1.09
CA LEU A 167 -7.56 -3.24 -0.12
C LEU A 167 -6.34 -4.15 -0.22
N THR A 168 -6.19 -4.82 -1.34
CA THR A 168 -4.99 -5.60 -1.68
C THR A 168 -4.35 -5.07 -2.96
N LEU A 169 -3.08 -4.69 -2.87
CA LEU A 169 -2.25 -4.33 -4.02
C LEU A 169 -1.27 -5.47 -4.31
N ASN A 170 -1.28 -5.99 -5.53
CA ASN A 170 -0.35 -7.01 -5.99
C ASN A 170 0.34 -6.57 -7.29
N ASN A 171 1.67 -6.52 -7.30
CA ASN A 171 2.48 -6.10 -8.46
C ASN A 171 1.95 -4.80 -9.09
N SER A 172 1.61 -3.82 -8.27
CA SER A 172 0.91 -2.61 -8.68
C SER A 172 1.64 -1.35 -8.22
N SER A 173 1.28 -0.20 -8.78
CA SER A 173 1.91 1.06 -8.44
C SER A 173 0.87 2.12 -8.08
N VAL A 174 1.04 2.78 -6.93
CA VAL A 174 0.31 3.99 -6.55
C VAL A 174 1.30 5.15 -6.60
N LYS A 175 1.20 6.01 -7.62
CA LYS A 175 2.26 6.99 -7.88
C LYS A 175 1.76 8.35 -8.31
N GLY A 176 2.48 9.41 -7.89
CA GLY A 176 2.22 10.77 -8.35
C GLY A 176 0.79 11.25 -8.07
N ASN A 177 0.17 10.77 -6.99
CA ASN A 177 -1.13 11.26 -6.55
C ASN A 177 -0.93 12.39 -5.54
N THR A 178 -1.90 13.28 -5.46
CA THR A 178 -1.80 14.48 -4.63
C THR A 178 -2.99 14.60 -3.69
N VAL A 179 -2.71 15.01 -2.46
CA VAL A 179 -3.71 15.59 -1.55
C VAL A 179 -3.27 17.01 -1.28
N SER A 180 -4.15 17.97 -1.50
CA SER A 180 -3.81 19.36 -1.29
C SER A 180 -4.98 20.15 -0.74
N MET A 181 -4.67 21.14 0.08
CA MET A 181 -5.64 22.08 0.61
C MET A 181 -5.12 23.50 0.49
N THR A 182 -6.04 24.39 0.10
CA THR A 182 -5.81 25.83 0.04
C THR A 182 -6.91 26.57 0.77
N GLY A 183 -6.74 27.87 1.02
CA GLY A 183 -7.77 28.71 1.60
C GLY A 183 -7.52 29.14 3.05
N SER A 184 -8.54 29.68 3.66
CA SER A 184 -8.47 30.27 5.01
C SER A 184 -9.00 29.26 6.04
N CYS A 185 -8.10 28.60 6.72
CA CYS A 185 -8.42 27.62 7.75
C CYS A 185 -7.83 28.05 9.10
N PRO A 186 -8.58 28.71 9.93
CA PRO A 186 -8.06 29.24 11.19
C PRO A 186 -7.85 28.18 12.28
N ASN A 187 -8.51 27.04 12.25
CA ASN A 187 -8.42 26.07 13.33
C ASN A 187 -7.62 24.83 12.95
N HIS A 188 -8.25 23.83 12.32
CA HIS A 188 -7.60 22.55 12.03
C HIS A 188 -7.76 22.19 10.55
N CYS A 189 -6.63 22.06 9.85
CA CYS A 189 -6.61 21.65 8.46
C CYS A 189 -5.62 20.53 8.24
N TYR A 190 -6.07 19.50 7.54
CA TYR A 190 -5.22 18.36 7.27
C TYR A 190 -5.36 17.83 5.83
N SER A 191 -4.25 17.40 5.29
CA SER A 191 -4.18 16.68 4.01
C SER A 191 -3.38 15.40 4.23
N VAL A 192 -4.02 14.25 4.12
CA VAL A 192 -3.41 12.99 4.57
C VAL A 192 -3.49 11.86 3.54
N GLY A 193 -2.47 10.99 3.50
CA GLY A 193 -2.46 9.78 2.69
C GLY A 193 -2.53 10.06 1.19
N ALA A 194 -1.62 10.88 0.64
CA ALA A 194 -1.70 11.27 -0.76
C ALA A 194 -1.70 10.08 -1.72
N GLY A 195 -0.89 9.05 -1.46
CA GLY A 195 -1.00 7.78 -2.16
C GLY A 195 -2.20 6.99 -1.69
N ILE A 196 -2.23 6.64 -0.40
CA ILE A 196 -3.25 5.79 0.21
C ILE A 196 -3.59 6.31 1.61
N TRP A 197 -4.86 6.54 1.86
CA TRP A 197 -5.42 6.69 3.20
C TRP A 197 -6.17 5.43 3.59
N ASN A 198 -5.84 4.84 4.75
CA ASN A 198 -6.39 3.56 5.19
C ASN A 198 -6.94 3.62 6.61
N ILE A 199 -8.23 3.34 6.79
CA ILE A 199 -8.86 3.07 8.08
C ILE A 199 -9.38 1.62 8.17
N GLY A 200 -9.21 0.83 7.11
CA GLY A 200 -9.60 -0.58 7.05
C GLY A 200 -8.40 -1.51 7.05
N THR A 201 -8.45 -2.53 6.22
CA THR A 201 -7.35 -3.49 6.02
C THR A 201 -6.63 -3.19 4.72
N LEU A 202 -5.32 -3.02 4.80
CA LEU A 202 -4.43 -2.76 3.67
C LEU A 202 -3.36 -3.86 3.57
N VAL A 203 -3.27 -4.48 2.40
CA VAL A 203 -2.21 -5.44 2.07
C VAL A 203 -1.48 -4.98 0.81
N ILE A 204 -0.18 -4.79 0.90
CA ILE A 204 0.67 -4.37 -0.23
C ILE A 204 1.74 -5.42 -0.46
N ASN A 205 1.68 -6.09 -1.60
CA ASN A 205 2.62 -7.14 -1.98
C ASN A 205 3.32 -6.78 -3.29
N ARG A 206 4.65 -6.81 -3.30
CA ARG A 206 5.47 -6.60 -4.51
C ARG A 206 5.04 -5.37 -5.31
N SER A 207 4.73 -4.30 -4.59
CA SER A 207 4.12 -3.09 -5.16
C SER A 207 4.90 -1.85 -4.79
N THR A 208 4.64 -0.74 -5.47
CA THR A 208 5.31 0.52 -5.21
C THR A 208 4.33 1.62 -4.81
N VAL A 209 4.69 2.41 -3.80
CA VAL A 209 4.02 3.66 -3.45
C VAL A 209 5.06 4.77 -3.59
N ILE A 210 4.98 5.55 -4.68
CA ILE A 210 6.10 6.42 -5.06
C ILE A 210 5.66 7.81 -5.53
N GLY A 211 6.37 8.85 -5.07
CA GLY A 211 6.21 10.21 -5.58
C GLY A 211 4.83 10.83 -5.31
N ASN A 212 4.12 10.37 -4.28
CA ASN A 212 2.86 10.96 -3.87
C ASN A 212 3.11 12.15 -2.93
N SER A 213 2.25 13.17 -2.95
CA SER A 213 2.50 14.42 -2.23
C SER A 213 1.27 14.92 -1.47
N ALA A 214 1.41 15.05 -0.16
CA ALA A 214 0.43 15.70 0.70
C ALA A 214 0.90 17.12 1.08
N SER A 215 0.05 18.12 0.91
CA SER A 215 0.37 19.51 1.19
C SER A 215 -0.83 20.28 1.72
N VAL A 216 -0.56 21.20 2.65
CA VAL A 216 -1.54 22.17 3.16
C VAL A 216 -0.92 23.56 3.06
N SER A 217 -1.68 24.48 2.48
CA SER A 217 -1.35 25.92 2.50
C SER A 217 -2.38 26.63 3.34
N CYS A 218 -1.98 27.13 4.50
CA CYS A 218 -2.87 27.88 5.38
C CYS A 218 -2.20 29.12 5.97
N PRO A 219 -2.97 30.11 6.48
CA PRO A 219 -2.45 31.25 7.20
C PRO A 219 -1.65 30.82 8.44
N ARG A 220 -0.69 31.64 8.85
CA ARG A 220 0.23 31.38 9.98
C ARG A 220 -0.43 31.11 11.34
N THR A 221 -1.72 31.39 11.48
CA THR A 221 -2.48 31.25 12.73
C THR A 221 -3.21 29.91 12.86
N GLY A 222 -3.27 29.09 11.80
CA GLY A 222 -3.99 27.80 11.78
C GLY A 222 -3.10 26.61 12.16
N HIS A 223 -3.69 25.61 12.77
CA HIS A 223 -3.07 24.31 12.99
C HIS A 223 -3.20 23.45 11.74
N CYS A 224 -2.19 23.51 10.86
CA CYS A 224 -2.21 22.82 9.58
C CYS A 224 -1.13 21.76 9.52
N TYR A 225 -1.51 20.58 9.10
CA TYR A 225 -0.57 19.48 8.93
C TYR A 225 -0.85 18.66 7.67
N SER A 226 0.20 18.09 7.12
CA SER A 226 0.09 17.10 6.06
C SER A 226 0.88 15.86 6.47
N ASP A 227 0.24 14.70 6.37
CA ASP A 227 0.74 13.45 6.90
C ASP A 227 0.66 12.33 5.87
N GLY A 228 1.62 11.40 5.92
CA GLY A 228 1.59 10.20 5.09
C GLY A 228 1.57 10.52 3.61
N GLY A 229 2.63 11.13 3.09
CA GLY A 229 2.73 11.42 1.65
C GLY A 229 2.50 10.18 0.81
N GLY A 230 3.11 9.06 1.18
CA GLY A 230 2.84 7.75 0.57
C GLY A 230 1.59 7.09 1.13
N ILE A 231 1.60 6.77 2.42
CA ILE A 231 0.55 6.01 3.11
C ILE A 231 0.23 6.68 4.45
N HIS A 232 -1.03 6.86 4.74
CA HIS A 232 -1.54 7.15 6.08
C HIS A 232 -2.42 5.99 6.54
N ASN A 233 -1.90 5.15 7.43
CA ASN A 233 -2.65 4.11 8.12
C ASN A 233 -3.28 4.71 9.36
N ALA A 234 -4.52 5.11 9.29
CA ALA A 234 -5.17 6.02 10.22
C ALA A 234 -5.91 5.34 11.37
N GLY A 235 -5.85 5.95 12.54
CA GLY A 235 -6.58 5.53 13.74
C GLY A 235 -6.17 4.15 14.27
N ASP A 236 -6.66 3.81 15.45
CA ASP A 236 -6.34 2.56 16.15
C ASP A 236 -6.88 1.29 15.42
N VAL A 237 -7.73 1.47 14.42
CA VAL A 237 -8.40 0.37 13.69
C VAL A 237 -7.73 0.03 12.36
N GLY A 238 -6.96 0.95 11.78
CA GLY A 238 -6.26 0.73 10.52
C GLY A 238 -5.21 -0.37 10.66
N THR A 239 -5.27 -1.38 9.81
CA THR A 239 -4.25 -2.44 9.74
C THR A 239 -3.58 -2.43 8.39
N ALA A 240 -2.25 -2.49 8.39
CA ALA A 240 -1.47 -2.52 7.16
C ALA A 240 -0.39 -3.61 7.21
N THR A 241 -0.29 -4.41 6.16
CA THR A 241 0.77 -5.37 5.92
C THR A 241 1.44 -5.07 4.59
N ILE A 242 2.74 -4.82 4.62
CA ILE A 242 3.53 -4.45 3.45
C ILE A 242 4.67 -5.44 3.28
N SER A 243 4.73 -6.12 2.16
CA SER A 243 5.73 -7.14 1.87
C SER A 243 6.32 -7.00 0.47
N GLY A 244 7.63 -7.20 0.34
CA GLY A 244 8.33 -7.20 -0.95
C GLY A 244 8.19 -5.89 -1.74
N SER A 245 8.01 -4.76 -1.06
CA SER A 245 7.50 -3.52 -1.65
C SER A 245 8.44 -2.34 -1.44
N THR A 246 8.26 -1.28 -2.23
CA THR A 246 9.05 -0.05 -2.11
C THR A 246 8.16 1.16 -1.91
N ILE A 247 8.43 1.93 -0.86
CA ILE A 247 7.79 3.20 -0.55
C ILE A 247 8.85 4.30 -0.66
N SER A 248 8.80 5.11 -1.73
CA SER A 248 9.90 6.05 -1.99
C SER A 248 9.48 7.36 -2.63
N GLY A 249 10.29 8.41 -2.41
CA GLY A 249 10.09 9.72 -3.03
C GLY A 249 8.75 10.39 -2.71
N ASN A 250 8.05 9.93 -1.67
CA ASN A 250 6.80 10.55 -1.23
C ASN A 250 7.09 11.78 -0.36
N LYS A 251 6.15 12.71 -0.31
CA LYS A 251 6.35 13.97 0.37
C LYS A 251 5.15 14.35 1.24
N SER A 252 5.44 14.70 2.49
CA SER A 252 4.53 15.38 3.42
C SER A 252 5.33 16.10 4.51
N ARG A 253 4.63 16.80 5.39
CA ARG A 253 5.28 17.42 6.56
C ARG A 253 5.73 16.37 7.58
N TYR A 254 4.88 15.39 7.85
CA TYR A 254 5.15 14.29 8.79
C TYR A 254 4.99 12.96 8.07
N GLY A 255 5.90 11.99 8.34
CA GLY A 255 5.86 10.68 7.72
C GLY A 255 5.75 10.73 6.20
N GLY A 256 6.74 11.31 5.53
CA GLY A 256 6.74 11.43 4.08
C GLY A 256 6.46 10.10 3.38
N GLY A 257 7.06 9.01 3.86
CA GLY A 257 6.76 7.66 3.40
C GLY A 257 5.45 7.13 3.97
N ILE A 258 5.40 6.92 5.29
CA ILE A 258 4.28 6.30 5.99
C ILE A 258 4.01 7.03 7.31
N VAL A 259 2.75 7.34 7.60
CA VAL A 259 2.27 7.57 8.97
C VAL A 259 1.47 6.35 9.39
N ASN A 260 1.82 5.79 10.54
CA ASN A 260 1.11 4.66 11.13
C ASN A 260 0.41 5.08 12.43
N GLY A 261 -0.90 5.26 12.38
CA GLY A 261 -1.77 5.47 13.54
C GLY A 261 -2.38 4.17 14.09
N GLY A 262 -2.29 3.06 13.35
CA GLY A 262 -2.83 1.76 13.73
C GLY A 262 -1.75 0.69 13.94
N THR A 263 -1.95 -0.46 13.31
CA THR A 263 -0.97 -1.57 13.28
C THR A 263 -0.35 -1.69 11.90
N LEU A 264 0.99 -1.71 11.84
CA LEU A 264 1.74 -1.89 10.60
C LEU A 264 2.79 -2.99 10.75
N THR A 265 2.80 -3.90 9.80
CA THR A 265 3.89 -4.87 9.61
C THR A 265 4.58 -4.61 8.27
N LEU A 266 5.89 -4.44 8.31
CA LEU A 266 6.75 -4.23 7.15
C LEU A 266 7.76 -5.37 7.05
N THR A 267 7.76 -6.12 5.95
CA THR A 267 8.65 -7.28 5.75
C THR A 267 9.28 -7.23 4.37
N ASN A 268 10.59 -7.55 4.27
CA ASN A 268 11.29 -7.60 2.99
C ASN A 268 11.03 -6.36 2.11
N SER A 269 11.07 -5.17 2.67
CA SER A 269 10.62 -3.95 1.98
C SER A 269 11.61 -2.80 2.15
N THR A 270 11.56 -1.85 1.24
CA THR A 270 12.42 -0.67 1.24
C THR A 270 11.59 0.60 1.42
N VAL A 271 11.93 1.43 2.40
CA VAL A 271 11.37 2.78 2.62
C VAL A 271 12.50 3.78 2.45
N SER A 272 12.49 4.54 1.35
CA SER A 272 13.67 5.33 0.99
C SER A 272 13.34 6.65 0.32
N THR A 273 14.22 7.65 0.51
CA THR A 273 14.17 8.94 -0.21
C THR A 273 12.86 9.71 -0.06
N ASN A 274 12.12 9.48 1.03
CA ASN A 274 10.92 10.24 1.32
C ASN A 274 11.26 11.58 1.98
N SER A 275 10.49 12.62 1.66
CA SER A 275 10.60 13.96 2.26
C SER A 275 9.55 14.11 3.37
N GLY A 276 9.98 14.20 4.58
CA GLY A 276 9.36 13.87 5.84
C GLY A 276 9.99 12.57 6.36
N SER A 277 9.72 12.14 7.57
CA SER A 277 10.25 10.87 8.09
C SER A 277 9.93 9.71 7.14
N GLY A 278 10.78 8.72 7.07
CA GLY A 278 10.49 7.48 6.35
C GLY A 278 9.21 6.83 6.87
N ILE A 279 9.15 6.62 8.19
CA ILE A 279 7.98 6.12 8.90
C ILE A 279 7.80 6.94 10.20
N SER A 280 6.62 7.53 10.41
CA SER A 280 6.21 8.11 11.69
C SER A 280 5.16 7.21 12.33
N ASN A 281 5.46 6.68 13.53
CA ASN A 281 4.54 5.85 14.29
C ASN A 281 3.85 6.68 15.37
N THR A 282 2.56 6.92 15.19
CA THR A 282 1.70 7.66 16.11
C THR A 282 0.65 6.75 16.75
N GLY A 283 0.69 5.46 16.48
CA GLY A 283 -0.37 4.50 16.79
C GLY A 283 0.08 3.30 17.61
N VAL A 284 -0.58 2.19 17.37
CA VAL A 284 -0.53 1.01 18.23
C VAL A 284 0.81 0.30 18.14
N SER A 285 1.17 -0.17 16.93
CA SER A 285 2.41 -0.94 16.75
C SER A 285 2.97 -0.86 15.33
N LEU A 286 4.29 -0.92 15.26
CA LEU A 286 5.07 -1.05 14.03
C LEU A 286 6.06 -2.20 14.19
N LEU A 287 5.94 -3.22 13.35
CA LEU A 287 6.88 -4.34 13.25
C LEU A 287 7.63 -4.26 11.93
N ILE A 288 8.95 -4.29 12.00
CA ILE A 288 9.83 -4.17 10.84
C ILE A 288 10.77 -5.38 10.81
N ASN A 289 10.71 -6.16 9.74
CA ASN A 289 11.54 -7.35 9.58
C ASN A 289 12.21 -7.36 8.22
N ASN A 290 13.51 -7.68 8.20
CA ASN A 290 14.27 -7.86 6.96
C ASN A 290 14.06 -6.71 5.96
N SER A 291 14.04 -5.48 6.45
CA SER A 291 13.68 -4.30 5.67
C SER A 291 14.78 -3.24 5.71
N THR A 292 14.79 -2.37 4.70
CA THR A 292 15.78 -1.28 4.59
C THR A 292 15.07 0.06 4.63
N ILE A 293 15.41 0.91 5.61
CA ILE A 293 14.88 2.27 5.78
C ILE A 293 16.06 3.23 5.63
N SER A 294 16.16 3.89 4.49
CA SER A 294 17.39 4.65 4.19
C SER A 294 17.15 5.89 3.34
N GLY A 295 17.94 6.94 3.60
CA GLY A 295 17.96 8.15 2.80
C GLY A 295 16.69 8.99 2.89
N ASN A 296 15.89 8.83 3.95
CA ASN A 296 14.74 9.68 4.20
C ASN A 296 15.19 10.98 4.89
N ASN A 297 14.50 12.08 4.60
CA ASN A 297 14.89 13.41 5.10
C ASN A 297 13.68 14.16 5.66
N THR A 298 13.81 14.72 6.84
CA THR A 298 12.82 15.62 7.45
C THR A 298 13.46 16.95 7.85
N ASP A 299 12.72 18.04 7.69
CA ASP A 299 13.14 19.38 8.13
C ASP A 299 12.78 19.64 9.62
N PHE A 300 12.36 18.65 10.36
CA PHE A 300 11.95 18.74 11.76
C PHE A 300 12.89 17.92 12.65
N SER A 301 12.95 18.29 13.94
CA SER A 301 13.70 17.55 14.95
C SER A 301 12.96 16.26 15.34
N MET A 302 12.94 15.29 14.43
CA MET A 302 12.28 13.98 14.53
C MET A 302 13.22 12.90 14.01
N GLY A 303 12.81 11.64 14.00
CA GLY A 303 13.56 10.59 13.32
C GLY A 303 13.43 10.73 11.81
N GLY A 304 14.54 10.88 11.10
CA GLY A 304 14.53 10.89 9.63
C GLY A 304 14.08 9.55 9.05
N GLY A 305 14.56 8.45 9.63
CA GLY A 305 14.16 7.10 9.27
C GLY A 305 12.86 6.68 9.96
N ILE A 306 12.90 6.55 11.27
CA ILE A 306 11.79 6.12 12.13
C ILE A 306 11.57 7.18 13.19
N ASP A 307 10.36 7.72 13.24
CA ASP A 307 9.91 8.66 14.27
C ASP A 307 8.84 7.99 15.14
N LEU A 308 9.18 7.65 16.38
CA LEU A 308 8.25 7.07 17.34
C LEU A 308 7.64 8.19 18.20
N VAL A 309 6.42 8.56 17.88
CA VAL A 309 5.63 9.54 18.62
C VAL A 309 4.84 8.85 19.76
N SER A 310 4.24 7.68 19.44
CA SER A 310 3.51 6.86 20.43
C SER A 310 3.43 5.40 19.99
N GLY A 311 2.99 4.51 20.91
CA GLY A 311 2.90 3.08 20.67
C GLY A 311 4.24 2.35 20.75
N THR A 312 4.40 1.30 19.98
CA THR A 312 5.59 0.46 19.98
C THR A 312 6.20 0.30 18.61
N VAL A 313 7.52 0.26 18.55
CA VAL A 313 8.29 -0.07 17.34
C VAL A 313 9.25 -1.19 17.66
N ALA A 314 9.22 -2.29 16.91
CA ALA A 314 10.16 -3.39 17.01
C ALA A 314 10.78 -3.72 15.67
N LEU A 315 12.09 -3.99 15.68
CA LEU A 315 12.87 -4.34 14.49
C LEU A 315 13.59 -5.65 14.66
N GLN A 316 13.69 -6.40 13.58
CA GLN A 316 14.55 -7.57 13.44
C GLN A 316 15.20 -7.59 12.06
N ASN A 317 16.47 -7.93 12.02
CA ASN A 317 17.20 -8.22 10.78
C ASN A 317 17.12 -7.09 9.74
N SER A 318 17.10 -5.85 10.19
CA SER A 318 16.77 -4.68 9.37
C SER A 318 17.90 -3.63 9.36
N ILE A 319 17.95 -2.83 8.31
CA ILE A 319 18.88 -1.71 8.16
C ILE A 319 18.12 -0.40 8.28
N VAL A 320 18.58 0.49 9.17
CA VAL A 320 18.14 1.87 9.29
C VAL A 320 19.35 2.77 9.11
N ALA A 321 19.52 3.39 7.94
CA ALA A 321 20.78 4.04 7.62
C ALA A 321 20.62 5.31 6.78
N ASN A 322 21.55 6.26 6.98
CA ASN A 322 21.64 7.46 6.14
C ASN A 322 20.37 8.32 6.14
N ASN A 323 19.56 8.25 7.19
CA ASN A 323 18.40 9.11 7.34
C ASN A 323 18.80 10.38 8.10
N VAL A 324 18.17 11.50 7.77
CA VAL A 324 18.54 12.78 8.34
C VAL A 324 17.33 13.58 8.81
N ALA A 325 17.55 14.37 9.87
CA ALA A 325 16.60 15.36 10.36
C ALA A 325 17.34 16.70 10.50
N ASN A 326 16.84 17.78 9.92
CA ASN A 326 17.53 19.07 9.91
C ASN A 326 18.98 18.97 9.42
N ASN A 327 19.26 18.15 8.42
CA ASN A 327 20.59 17.84 7.90
C ASN A 327 21.58 17.21 8.92
N ILE A 328 21.06 16.62 9.97
CA ILE A 328 21.85 15.87 10.98
C ILE A 328 21.46 14.40 10.87
N PRO A 329 22.43 13.45 10.99
CA PRO A 329 22.09 12.03 11.06
C PRO A 329 21.08 11.75 12.17
N ALA A 330 19.98 11.10 11.81
CA ALA A 330 18.88 10.82 12.72
C ALA A 330 18.06 9.62 12.20
N ASN A 331 18.61 8.42 12.35
CA ASN A 331 17.93 7.20 11.93
C ASN A 331 16.65 6.97 12.71
N CYS A 332 16.68 7.16 14.02
CA CYS A 332 15.53 6.96 14.90
C CYS A 332 15.31 8.15 15.85
N ASN A 333 14.05 8.39 16.21
CA ASN A 333 13.65 9.18 17.35
C ASN A 333 12.67 8.37 18.21
N GLY A 334 12.81 8.45 19.54
CA GLY A 334 12.08 7.63 20.50
C GLY A 334 12.72 6.24 20.72
N THR A 335 12.15 5.47 21.65
CA THR A 335 12.70 4.16 22.04
C THR A 335 12.22 3.07 21.09
N VAL A 336 13.11 2.54 20.27
CA VAL A 336 12.82 1.41 19.40
C VAL A 336 13.36 0.11 20.04
N THR A 337 12.59 -0.97 19.92
CA THR A 337 12.99 -2.29 20.45
C THR A 337 13.72 -3.07 19.36
N SER A 338 14.94 -3.49 19.62
CA SER A 338 15.63 -4.45 18.79
C SER A 338 15.37 -5.88 19.28
N THR A 339 14.96 -6.76 18.37
CA THR A 339 14.92 -8.20 18.60
C THR A 339 16.15 -8.92 18.02
N GLY A 340 17.10 -8.15 17.52
CA GLY A 340 18.42 -8.58 17.09
C GLY A 340 18.69 -8.46 15.60
N TYR A 341 19.97 -8.45 15.29
CA TYR A 341 20.50 -8.45 13.92
C TYR A 341 20.09 -7.23 13.11
N ASN A 342 20.03 -6.05 13.74
CA ASN A 342 19.75 -4.78 13.08
C ASN A 342 21.03 -3.96 12.90
N LEU A 343 21.07 -3.15 11.87
CA LEU A 343 22.15 -2.22 11.60
C LEU A 343 21.65 -0.78 11.57
N SER A 344 22.30 0.11 12.34
CA SER A 344 22.11 1.55 12.27
C SER A 344 23.41 2.26 11.90
N SER A 345 23.35 3.20 10.94
CA SER A 345 24.51 3.98 10.54
C SER A 345 24.90 5.08 11.52
N ASP A 346 24.08 5.32 12.53
CA ASP A 346 24.35 6.20 13.67
C ASP A 346 23.93 5.52 14.99
N ASP A 347 24.01 6.22 16.11
CA ASP A 347 23.65 5.72 17.44
C ASP A 347 22.24 6.06 17.89
N THR A 348 21.47 6.76 17.08
CA THR A 348 20.14 7.28 17.47
C THR A 348 19.11 6.17 17.70
N CYS A 349 19.23 5.02 17.01
CA CYS A 349 18.36 3.87 17.23
C CYS A 349 18.72 3.10 18.51
N SER A 350 19.94 3.20 19.01
CA SER A 350 20.43 2.57 20.25
C SER A 350 20.09 1.08 20.34
N PHE A 351 20.28 0.33 19.26
CA PHE A 351 20.01 -1.10 19.21
C PHE A 351 20.85 -1.87 20.24
N ASN A 352 20.23 -2.80 20.94
CA ASN A 352 20.88 -3.58 22.01
C ASN A 352 20.50 -5.07 22.00
N GLY A 353 19.96 -5.57 20.89
CA GLY A 353 19.69 -6.99 20.67
C GLY A 353 20.94 -7.77 20.25
N PRO A 354 20.86 -9.10 20.19
CA PRO A 354 21.98 -9.94 19.73
C PRO A 354 22.33 -9.63 18.27
N GLY A 355 23.62 -9.50 17.96
CA GLY A 355 24.10 -9.26 16.60
C GLY A 355 23.80 -7.87 16.02
N ASP A 356 23.33 -6.93 16.82
CA ASP A 356 23.09 -5.55 16.37
C ASP A 356 24.40 -4.79 16.12
N LEU A 357 24.37 -3.93 15.10
CA LEU A 357 25.46 -3.05 14.69
C LEU A 357 25.00 -1.59 14.74
N ASN A 358 25.55 -0.79 15.65
CA ASN A 358 25.34 0.67 15.71
C ASN A 358 26.56 1.41 15.16
N ASN A 359 26.39 2.66 14.75
CA ASN A 359 27.44 3.51 14.17
C ASN A 359 28.20 2.79 13.03
N THR A 360 27.49 2.01 12.24
CA THR A 360 28.09 1.14 11.22
C THR A 360 27.50 1.48 9.84
N ASP A 361 28.33 1.95 8.91
CA ASP A 361 27.89 2.24 7.56
C ASP A 361 27.64 0.93 6.77
N PRO A 362 26.38 0.65 6.34
CA PRO A 362 26.09 -0.53 5.53
C PRO A 362 26.58 -0.41 4.10
N GLN A 363 27.12 0.72 3.67
CA GLN A 363 27.62 1.01 2.33
C GLN A 363 26.56 0.77 1.24
N LEU A 364 25.30 1.08 1.51
CA LEU A 364 24.18 0.83 0.58
C LEU A 364 24.39 1.50 -0.78
N GLY A 365 24.17 0.74 -1.84
CA GLY A 365 24.02 1.29 -3.17
C GLY A 365 22.76 2.16 -3.29
N PRO A 366 22.62 2.96 -4.36
CA PRO A 366 21.44 3.79 -4.57
C PRO A 366 20.17 2.92 -4.75
N LEU A 367 19.00 3.53 -4.47
CA LEU A 367 17.73 2.89 -4.78
C LEU A 367 17.61 2.68 -6.29
N HIS A 368 17.62 1.44 -6.73
CA HIS A 368 17.69 1.08 -8.15
C HIS A 368 16.93 -0.21 -8.46
N ASN A 369 16.73 -0.49 -9.75
CA ASN A 369 16.24 -1.79 -10.20
C ASN A 369 17.41 -2.81 -10.17
N ASN A 370 17.50 -3.54 -9.09
CA ASN A 370 18.50 -4.60 -8.87
C ASN A 370 17.97 -6.00 -9.24
N GLY A 371 16.95 -6.06 -10.11
CA GLY A 371 16.18 -7.26 -10.42
C GLY A 371 15.03 -7.47 -9.45
N GLY A 372 13.89 -7.97 -9.95
CA GLY A 372 12.68 -8.13 -9.14
C GLY A 372 11.58 -7.10 -9.46
N PRO A 373 10.43 -7.19 -8.78
CA PRO A 373 9.26 -6.38 -9.10
C PRO A 373 9.33 -4.93 -8.60
N THR A 374 10.21 -4.65 -7.63
CA THR A 374 10.34 -3.35 -6.98
C THR A 374 11.81 -2.96 -6.81
N GLN A 375 12.10 -1.67 -6.70
CA GLN A 375 13.46 -1.17 -6.49
C GLN A 375 13.99 -1.53 -5.09
N THR A 376 15.28 -1.78 -4.99
CA THR A 376 15.99 -2.08 -3.74
C THR A 376 17.30 -1.29 -3.64
N MET A 377 17.93 -1.31 -2.48
CA MET A 377 19.27 -0.79 -2.27
C MET A 377 20.22 -2.00 -2.10
N ALA A 378 21.15 -2.16 -3.05
CA ALA A 378 22.07 -3.31 -3.05
C ALA A 378 23.12 -3.20 -1.97
N LEU A 379 23.62 -4.35 -1.48
CA LEU A 379 24.77 -4.48 -0.61
C LEU A 379 26.01 -4.73 -1.48
N PRO A 380 26.98 -3.81 -1.55
CA PRO A 380 28.25 -4.04 -2.26
C PRO A 380 29.12 -5.05 -1.49
N SER A 381 30.11 -5.62 -2.17
CA SER A 381 31.09 -6.49 -1.52
C SER A 381 31.84 -5.72 -0.42
N GLY A 382 31.89 -6.29 0.78
CA GLY A 382 32.47 -5.64 1.97
C GLY A 382 31.47 -4.86 2.84
N SER A 383 30.19 -4.83 2.48
CA SER A 383 29.15 -4.34 3.38
C SER A 383 29.10 -5.17 4.66
N PRO A 384 29.11 -4.54 5.85
CA PRO A 384 29.01 -5.26 7.12
C PRO A 384 27.64 -5.90 7.36
N ALA A 385 26.66 -5.64 6.50
CA ALA A 385 25.33 -6.24 6.56
C ALA A 385 25.24 -7.62 5.89
N ILE A 386 26.29 -8.00 5.12
CA ILE A 386 26.35 -9.31 4.44
C ILE A 386 26.59 -10.39 5.50
N ASP A 387 25.82 -11.48 5.46
CA ASP A 387 25.87 -12.63 6.38
C ASP A 387 25.73 -12.28 7.86
N ALA A 388 25.33 -11.06 8.15
CA ALA A 388 25.24 -10.54 9.51
C ALA A 388 23.82 -10.64 10.10
N GLY A 389 22.89 -11.22 9.37
CA GLY A 389 21.54 -11.48 9.83
C GLY A 389 21.46 -12.64 10.84
N ASN A 390 20.25 -13.00 11.22
CA ASN A 390 20.02 -14.06 12.21
C ASN A 390 20.60 -15.39 11.72
N PRO A 391 21.54 -16.01 12.44
CA PRO A 391 22.18 -17.26 12.04
C PRO A 391 21.20 -18.46 12.00
N ASN A 392 20.04 -18.34 12.63
CA ASN A 392 18.96 -19.34 12.54
C ASN A 392 18.04 -19.12 11.32
N GLY A 393 18.39 -18.18 10.46
CA GLY A 393 17.62 -17.77 9.27
C GLY A 393 16.79 -16.51 9.48
N CYS A 394 16.62 -15.75 8.42
CA CYS A 394 15.75 -14.59 8.41
C CYS A 394 14.29 -15.00 8.48
N THR A 395 13.53 -14.43 9.40
CA THR A 395 12.13 -14.75 9.62
C THR A 395 11.23 -13.54 9.41
N ASP A 396 9.95 -13.80 9.09
CA ASP A 396 8.89 -12.81 9.17
C ASP A 396 8.46 -12.53 10.62
N SER A 397 7.48 -11.66 10.82
CA SER A 397 6.94 -11.32 12.15
C SER A 397 6.23 -12.48 12.87
N LEU A 398 5.94 -13.57 12.19
CA LEU A 398 5.30 -14.78 12.73
C LEU A 398 6.34 -15.87 13.02
N GLY A 399 7.62 -15.62 12.74
CA GLY A 399 8.70 -16.61 12.91
C GLY A 399 8.85 -17.59 11.75
N ASN A 400 8.15 -17.39 10.61
CA ASN A 400 8.32 -18.23 9.44
C ASN A 400 9.60 -17.82 8.68
N LEU A 401 10.38 -18.80 8.25
CA LEU A 401 11.59 -18.56 7.46
C LEU A 401 11.25 -17.90 6.11
N LEU A 402 11.92 -16.80 5.84
CA LEU A 402 11.86 -16.12 4.54
C LEU A 402 12.85 -16.80 3.58
N LYS A 403 12.32 -17.42 2.55
CA LYS A 403 13.11 -18.12 1.54
C LYS A 403 13.60 -17.22 0.40
N THR A 404 13.15 -15.99 0.38
CA THR A 404 13.51 -15.02 -0.66
C THR A 404 13.61 -13.61 -0.08
N ASP A 405 14.43 -12.78 -0.71
CA ASP A 405 14.53 -11.35 -0.46
C ASP A 405 13.40 -10.54 -1.14
N GLN A 406 13.46 -9.21 -1.07
CA GLN A 406 12.46 -8.32 -1.70
C GLN A 406 12.34 -8.54 -3.21
N ARG A 407 13.40 -8.94 -3.88
CA ARG A 407 13.44 -9.19 -5.31
C ARG A 407 12.87 -10.57 -5.71
N GLY A 408 12.72 -11.47 -4.74
CA GLY A 408 12.39 -12.87 -4.94
C GLY A 408 13.62 -13.76 -5.19
N LYS A 409 14.83 -13.27 -4.91
CA LYS A 409 16.07 -14.04 -4.94
C LYS A 409 16.18 -14.91 -3.69
N PRO A 410 16.86 -16.08 -3.75
CA PRO A 410 17.05 -16.94 -2.58
C PRO A 410 17.59 -16.18 -1.35
N ARG A 411 17.12 -16.56 -0.16
CA ARG A 411 17.56 -16.05 1.15
C ARG A 411 17.57 -17.18 2.17
N PRO A 412 18.71 -17.56 2.76
CA PRO A 412 20.05 -17.05 2.39
C PRO A 412 20.44 -17.43 0.97
N ASP A 413 21.55 -16.87 0.45
CA ASP A 413 22.13 -17.30 -0.82
C ASP A 413 22.60 -18.76 -0.71
N PRO A 414 22.16 -19.69 -1.56
CA PRO A 414 22.50 -21.10 -1.45
C PRO A 414 23.96 -21.42 -1.79
N GLU A 415 24.67 -20.53 -2.48
CA GLU A 415 26.08 -20.68 -2.84
C GLU A 415 27.03 -20.10 -1.77
N ASP A 416 26.47 -19.45 -0.77
CA ASP A 416 27.16 -18.86 0.36
C ASP A 416 27.08 -19.79 1.58
N SER A 417 28.17 -19.85 2.36
CA SER A 417 28.19 -20.56 3.67
C SER A 417 27.76 -19.68 4.84
N GLY A 418 27.43 -18.42 4.57
CA GLY A 418 27.00 -17.43 5.54
C GLY A 418 25.57 -17.56 5.98
N GLY A 419 25.13 -16.61 6.80
CA GLY A 419 23.74 -16.43 7.17
C GLY A 419 22.94 -15.65 6.13
N CYS A 420 21.75 -15.22 6.45
CA CYS A 420 21.07 -14.24 5.62
C CYS A 420 21.61 -12.82 5.87
N ASP A 421 21.49 -11.95 4.89
CA ASP A 421 21.88 -10.54 5.00
C ASP A 421 20.89 -9.75 5.87
N MET A 422 21.37 -8.69 6.52
CA MET A 422 20.47 -7.69 7.11
C MET A 422 19.78 -6.87 6.02
N GLY A 423 18.52 -6.50 6.24
CA GLY A 423 17.75 -5.64 5.35
C GLY A 423 16.96 -6.36 4.27
N ALA A 424 16.50 -5.62 3.27
CA ALA A 424 15.56 -6.08 2.25
C ALA A 424 16.23 -6.79 1.06
N TYR A 425 17.52 -6.70 0.91
CA TYR A 425 18.32 -7.22 -0.20
C TYR A 425 19.22 -8.35 0.32
N GLU A 426 19.24 -9.46 -0.37
CA GLU A 426 20.18 -10.56 -0.17
C GLU A 426 21.23 -10.53 -1.26
N ARG A 427 22.50 -10.32 -0.93
CA ARG A 427 23.57 -10.38 -1.92
C ARG A 427 23.69 -11.81 -2.44
N GLN A 428 23.73 -11.95 -3.74
CA GLN A 428 23.95 -13.27 -4.37
C GLN A 428 25.43 -13.40 -4.73
N SER A 429 25.97 -14.59 -4.57
CA SER A 429 27.29 -14.97 -5.06
C SER A 429 27.36 -14.80 -6.59
N GLU A 430 28.50 -14.38 -7.14
CA GLU A 430 28.71 -14.19 -8.58
C GLU A 430 29.20 -15.49 -9.23
#